data_9dbed8403300c8950170e97f2f4da0a6
#
_entry.id   9dbed8403300c8950170e97f2f4da0a6
#
_cell.length_a   1.000
_cell.length_b   1.000
_cell.length_c   1.000
_cell.angle_alpha   90.00
_cell.angle_beta   90.00
_cell.angle_gamma   90.00
#
_symmetry.space_group_name_H-M   'P 1'
#
loop_
_entity.id
_entity.type
_entity.pdbx_description
1 polymer ?
#
loop_
_entity_poly.entity_id
_entity_poly.type
_entity_poly.pdbx_seq_one_letter_code
_entity_poly.pdbx_strand_id
1 'polypeptide(L)'
;ITVMKKIISMVCACLLALSAQATDIKKYDALYENLPFQMEKVTRPQFPANEVNLKDFGAIGDGSSLCTTAFAKAIDALTQKGGGKLVVPQGVWFTGPIVLKSNINLHLEKGAVILFSPDDALYPFVDTSFEGLDTRRCQSPISGHNLTNVAITGQGCIDGNGEYWRPLKKQKVTAAQWKQITSRGGAFKRADYWFPTEGALKADNSANMNVPKTPTSEEEWNEIKRFLRPVMISLVGCKNVWLNGVIFQNSPAWNIHPLMCENVLIEDVLVRNPSYAQNGDGLDLESCKNALIVNSTFDVGDDGICIKSGKDADGRKRGIP
;
A
#
# COMPACT_ATOMS: atom_id res chain seq x y z
N ILE A 1 -36.70 -37.02 2.92
CA ILE A 1 -35.39 -37.70 3.00
C ILE A 1 -34.39 -37.03 2.03
N THR A 2 -34.79 -36.74 0.77
CA THR A 2 -33.88 -36.15 -0.26
C THR A 2 -33.48 -34.69 0.04
N VAL A 3 -34.38 -33.88 0.58
CA VAL A 3 -34.11 -32.48 0.96
C VAL A 3 -33.18 -32.41 2.17
N MET A 4 -33.38 -33.25 3.16
CA MET A 4 -32.54 -33.33 4.35
C MET A 4 -31.09 -33.76 4.02
N LYS A 5 -30.91 -34.71 3.06
CA LYS A 5 -29.57 -35.10 2.58
C LYS A 5 -28.84 -33.95 1.88
N LYS A 6 -29.54 -33.11 1.09
CA LYS A 6 -28.95 -31.92 0.45
C LYS A 6 -28.53 -30.84 1.46
N ILE A 7 -29.35 -30.62 2.50
CA ILE A 7 -29.02 -29.65 3.58
C ILE A 7 -27.80 -30.13 4.38
N ILE A 8 -27.74 -31.39 4.74
CA ILE A 8 -26.61 -31.99 5.47
C ILE A 8 -25.33 -31.92 4.61
N SER A 9 -25.42 -32.21 3.29
CA SER A 9 -24.27 -32.11 2.36
C SER A 9 -23.76 -30.67 2.22
N MET A 10 -24.67 -29.69 2.19
CA MET A 10 -24.32 -28.28 2.08
C MET A 10 -23.69 -27.71 3.38
N VAL A 11 -24.19 -28.16 4.54
CA VAL A 11 -23.63 -27.79 5.86
C VAL A 11 -22.25 -28.44 6.06
N CYS A 12 -22.06 -29.71 5.65
CA CYS A 12 -20.77 -30.37 5.68
C CYS A 12 -19.76 -29.74 4.72
N ALA A 13 -20.18 -29.31 3.53
CA ALA A 13 -19.30 -28.61 2.57
C ALA A 13 -18.86 -27.23 3.11
N CYS A 14 -19.75 -26.48 3.77
CA CYS A 14 -19.40 -25.21 4.44
C CYS A 14 -18.47 -25.42 5.65
N LEU A 15 -18.69 -26.47 6.44
CA LEU A 15 -17.82 -26.81 7.57
C LEU A 15 -16.43 -27.29 7.13
N LEU A 16 -16.34 -28.03 6.01
CA LEU A 16 -15.07 -28.45 5.43
C LEU A 16 -14.29 -27.28 4.81
N ALA A 17 -14.97 -26.31 4.18
CA ALA A 17 -14.34 -25.10 3.68
C ALA A 17 -13.81 -24.21 4.82
N LEU A 18 -14.55 -24.08 5.91
CA LEU A 18 -14.12 -23.37 7.13
C LEU A 18 -12.93 -24.05 7.81
N SER A 19 -12.90 -25.41 7.81
CA SER A 19 -11.80 -26.16 8.40
C SER A 19 -10.52 -26.10 7.56
N ALA A 20 -10.61 -26.02 6.23
CA ALA A 20 -9.47 -25.89 5.35
C ALA A 20 -8.77 -24.52 5.50
N GLN A 21 -9.55 -23.45 5.69
CA GLN A 21 -8.98 -22.10 5.95
C GLN A 21 -8.36 -21.97 7.34
N ALA A 22 -8.94 -22.61 8.36
CA ALA A 22 -8.38 -22.63 9.71
C ALA A 22 -7.10 -23.46 9.81
N THR A 23 -6.95 -24.53 9.00
CA THR A 23 -5.75 -25.38 8.98
C THR A 23 -4.54 -24.69 8.37
N ASP A 24 -4.73 -23.75 7.45
CA ASP A 24 -3.61 -23.07 6.78
C ASP A 24 -2.90 -22.04 7.69
N ILE A 25 -3.60 -21.44 8.65
CA ILE A 25 -2.99 -20.54 9.65
C ILE A 25 -2.31 -21.32 10.78
N LYS A 26 -2.78 -22.51 11.09
CA LYS A 26 -2.16 -23.38 12.10
C LYS A 26 -0.69 -23.72 11.78
N LYS A 27 -0.28 -23.65 10.51
CA LYS A 27 1.14 -23.82 10.13
C LYS A 27 2.07 -22.80 10.81
N TYR A 28 1.54 -21.68 11.30
CA TYR A 28 2.30 -20.63 11.99
C TYR A 28 2.20 -20.71 13.52
N ASP A 29 1.50 -21.69 14.09
CA ASP A 29 1.31 -21.80 15.54
C ASP A 29 2.64 -21.88 16.30
N ALA A 30 3.62 -22.58 15.74
CA ALA A 30 4.95 -22.67 16.32
C ALA A 30 5.68 -21.32 16.44
N LEU A 31 5.32 -20.33 15.65
CA LEU A 31 5.92 -18.99 15.74
C LEU A 31 5.46 -18.19 16.95
N TYR A 32 4.39 -18.63 17.62
CA TYR A 32 3.86 -18.00 18.84
C TYR A 32 4.40 -18.68 20.12
N GLU A 33 5.16 -19.77 19.97
CA GLU A 33 5.74 -20.48 21.11
C GLU A 33 7.01 -19.77 21.62
N ASN A 34 7.16 -19.68 22.94
CA ASN A 34 8.34 -19.11 23.60
C ASN A 34 8.63 -17.64 23.28
N LEU A 35 7.61 -16.86 22.93
CA LEU A 35 7.78 -15.41 22.78
C LEU A 35 8.09 -14.76 24.14
N PRO A 36 8.94 -13.73 24.19
CA PRO A 36 9.25 -13.00 25.43
C PRO A 36 8.08 -12.09 25.89
N PHE A 37 6.97 -12.09 25.19
CA PHE A 37 5.76 -11.32 25.47
C PHE A 37 4.52 -12.11 25.05
N GLN A 38 3.38 -11.73 25.60
CA GLN A 38 2.09 -12.31 25.19
C GLN A 38 1.62 -11.66 23.90
N MET A 39 1.23 -12.49 22.94
CA MET A 39 0.70 -12.05 21.65
C MET A 39 -0.53 -12.91 21.29
N GLU A 40 -1.63 -12.24 20.93
CA GLU A 40 -2.79 -12.92 20.35
C GLU A 40 -2.45 -13.41 18.93
N LYS A 41 -2.97 -14.58 18.56
CA LYS A 41 -2.76 -15.11 17.21
C LYS A 41 -3.45 -14.23 16.19
N VAL A 42 -2.69 -13.78 15.22
CA VAL A 42 -3.23 -13.05 14.06
C VAL A 42 -4.05 -14.01 13.21
N THR A 43 -5.20 -13.56 12.73
CA THR A 43 -6.11 -14.36 11.91
C THR A 43 -6.34 -13.71 10.54
N ARG A 44 -6.62 -14.52 9.52
CA ARG A 44 -7.05 -14.01 8.22
C ARG A 44 -8.47 -13.47 8.30
N PRO A 45 -8.73 -12.27 7.76
CA PRO A 45 -10.09 -11.75 7.68
C PRO A 45 -10.98 -12.63 6.80
N GLN A 46 -12.26 -12.68 7.15
CA GLN A 46 -13.28 -13.34 6.34
C GLN A 46 -14.03 -12.28 5.54
N PHE A 47 -14.35 -12.60 4.31
CA PHE A 47 -15.06 -11.70 3.39
C PHE A 47 -16.39 -12.32 2.98
N PRO A 48 -17.44 -11.50 2.73
CA PRO A 48 -18.65 -11.98 2.06
C PRO A 48 -18.31 -12.67 0.73
N ALA A 49 -19.11 -13.66 0.35
CA ALA A 49 -18.89 -14.46 -0.85
C ALA A 49 -19.17 -13.72 -2.18
N ASN A 50 -19.38 -12.40 -2.12
CA ASN A 50 -19.55 -11.59 -3.31
C ASN A 50 -18.24 -11.45 -4.06
N GLU A 51 -18.31 -11.55 -5.39
CA GLU A 51 -17.18 -11.35 -6.27
C GLU A 51 -17.59 -10.46 -7.45
N VAL A 52 -16.71 -9.57 -7.88
CA VAL A 52 -16.86 -8.77 -9.09
C VAL A 52 -15.54 -8.72 -9.84
N ASN A 53 -15.61 -8.63 -11.17
CA ASN A 53 -14.46 -8.48 -12.03
C ASN A 53 -14.28 -7.01 -12.40
N LEU A 54 -13.06 -6.49 -12.35
CA LEU A 54 -12.76 -5.08 -12.66
C LEU A 54 -13.21 -4.68 -14.08
N LYS A 55 -13.15 -5.62 -15.04
CA LYS A 55 -13.61 -5.41 -16.43
C LYS A 55 -15.09 -5.07 -16.52
N ASP A 56 -15.91 -5.59 -15.62
CA ASP A 56 -17.37 -5.35 -15.62
C ASP A 56 -17.72 -3.88 -15.33
N PHE A 57 -16.74 -3.08 -14.88
CA PHE A 57 -16.88 -1.66 -14.58
C PHE A 57 -16.23 -0.75 -15.62
N GLY A 58 -15.89 -1.32 -16.79
CA GLY A 58 -15.35 -0.59 -17.93
C GLY A 58 -13.84 -0.36 -17.89
N ALA A 59 -13.11 -1.05 -17.02
CA ALA A 59 -11.65 -1.00 -17.02
C ALA A 59 -11.06 -1.73 -18.23
N ILE A 60 -9.98 -1.18 -18.78
CA ILE A 60 -9.22 -1.76 -19.89
C ILE A 60 -7.78 -2.00 -19.42
N GLY A 61 -7.34 -3.24 -19.47
CA GLY A 61 -6.02 -3.68 -18.99
C GLY A 61 -4.91 -3.54 -20.04
N ASP A 62 -4.85 -2.39 -20.73
CA ASP A 62 -3.91 -2.11 -21.83
C ASP A 62 -2.66 -1.31 -21.43
N GLY A 63 -2.54 -0.92 -20.15
CA GLY A 63 -1.42 -0.15 -19.61
C GLY A 63 -1.47 1.35 -19.89
N SER A 64 -2.53 1.86 -20.53
CA SER A 64 -2.65 3.27 -20.92
C SER A 64 -4.01 3.89 -20.56
N SER A 65 -5.08 3.13 -20.62
CA SER A 65 -6.44 3.58 -20.27
C SER A 65 -6.58 3.76 -18.76
N LEU A 66 -7.03 4.95 -18.32
CA LEU A 66 -7.17 5.26 -16.90
C LEU A 66 -8.34 4.52 -16.26
N CYS A 67 -8.07 3.64 -15.31
CA CYS A 67 -9.03 2.75 -14.65
C CYS A 67 -9.52 3.24 -13.27
N THR A 68 -9.14 4.43 -12.81
CA THR A 68 -9.43 4.93 -11.45
C THR A 68 -10.93 4.89 -11.14
N THR A 69 -11.77 5.36 -12.05
CA THR A 69 -13.22 5.35 -11.89
C THR A 69 -13.79 3.93 -11.84
N ALA A 70 -13.21 3.00 -12.60
CA ALA A 70 -13.65 1.60 -12.61
C ALA A 70 -13.35 0.92 -11.27
N PHE A 71 -12.15 1.13 -10.70
CA PHE A 71 -11.81 0.65 -9.36
C PHE A 71 -12.79 1.20 -8.31
N ALA A 72 -13.05 2.50 -8.32
CA ALA A 72 -13.98 3.11 -7.37
C ALA A 72 -15.39 2.50 -7.47
N LYS A 73 -15.93 2.38 -8.67
CA LYS A 73 -17.26 1.78 -8.91
C LYS A 73 -17.32 0.32 -8.47
N ALA A 74 -16.28 -0.48 -8.74
CA ALA A 74 -16.22 -1.89 -8.35
C ALA A 74 -16.20 -2.05 -6.82
N ILE A 75 -15.39 -1.25 -6.12
CA ILE A 75 -15.35 -1.21 -4.65
C ILE A 75 -16.69 -0.76 -4.08
N ASP A 76 -17.32 0.26 -4.66
CA ASP A 76 -18.65 0.75 -4.22
C ASP A 76 -19.73 -0.33 -4.39
N ALA A 77 -19.74 -1.02 -5.53
CA ALA A 77 -20.69 -2.11 -5.79
C ALA A 77 -20.55 -3.28 -4.79
N LEU A 78 -19.32 -3.63 -4.42
CA LEU A 78 -19.08 -4.63 -3.37
C LEU A 78 -19.50 -4.12 -1.98
N THR A 79 -19.18 -2.85 -1.68
CA THR A 79 -19.54 -2.25 -0.39
C THR A 79 -21.05 -2.24 -0.19
N GLN A 80 -21.84 -1.95 -1.22
CA GLN A 80 -23.31 -2.00 -1.18
C GLN A 80 -23.84 -3.41 -0.88
N LYS A 81 -23.07 -4.45 -1.20
CA LYS A 81 -23.38 -5.86 -0.89
C LYS A 81 -22.78 -6.33 0.44
N GLY A 82 -22.22 -5.42 1.25
CA GLY A 82 -21.56 -5.72 2.52
C GLY A 82 -20.07 -6.11 2.40
N GLY A 83 -19.50 -6.07 1.21
CA GLY A 83 -18.10 -6.40 0.92
C GLY A 83 -17.95 -7.57 -0.04
N GLY A 84 -16.71 -8.04 -0.23
CA GLY A 84 -16.38 -9.16 -1.09
C GLY A 84 -15.02 -9.03 -1.78
N LYS A 85 -14.83 -9.79 -2.84
CA LYS A 85 -13.58 -9.86 -3.60
C LYS A 85 -13.69 -9.08 -4.91
N LEU A 86 -12.82 -8.09 -5.10
CA LEU A 86 -12.59 -7.42 -6.38
C LEU A 86 -11.47 -8.15 -7.12
N VAL A 87 -11.82 -8.85 -8.18
CA VAL A 87 -10.85 -9.53 -9.05
C VAL A 87 -10.27 -8.57 -10.07
N VAL A 88 -8.94 -8.44 -10.05
CA VAL A 88 -8.14 -7.76 -11.06
C VAL A 88 -7.51 -8.83 -11.95
N PRO A 89 -8.04 -9.07 -13.16
CA PRO A 89 -7.56 -10.15 -14.00
C PRO A 89 -6.23 -9.80 -14.68
N GLN A 90 -5.64 -10.77 -15.38
CA GLN A 90 -4.43 -10.57 -16.17
C GLN A 90 -4.55 -9.34 -17.08
N GLY A 91 -3.49 -8.50 -17.11
CA GLY A 91 -3.39 -7.24 -17.87
C GLY A 91 -2.61 -6.18 -17.12
N VAL A 92 -2.42 -5.02 -17.74
CA VAL A 92 -1.78 -3.86 -17.12
C VAL A 92 -2.85 -2.78 -16.88
N TRP A 93 -3.20 -2.56 -15.63
CA TRP A 93 -4.29 -1.69 -15.19
C TRP A 93 -3.72 -0.35 -14.74
N PHE A 94 -3.69 0.62 -15.68
CA PHE A 94 -3.20 1.97 -15.41
C PHE A 94 -4.22 2.77 -14.62
N THR A 95 -3.82 3.35 -13.47
CA THR A 95 -4.77 3.99 -12.57
C THR A 95 -4.16 5.13 -11.76
N GLY A 96 -5.00 6.06 -11.28
CA GLY A 96 -4.73 6.93 -10.15
C GLY A 96 -5.00 6.20 -8.82
N PRO A 97 -5.11 6.95 -7.69
CA PRO A 97 -5.30 6.36 -6.38
C PRO A 97 -6.51 5.44 -6.25
N ILE A 98 -6.35 4.37 -5.48
CA ILE A 98 -7.40 3.42 -5.10
C ILE A 98 -7.68 3.59 -3.60
N VAL A 99 -8.92 3.90 -3.23
CA VAL A 99 -9.36 3.98 -1.84
C VAL A 99 -10.11 2.71 -1.48
N LEU A 100 -9.55 1.93 -0.54
CA LEU A 100 -10.16 0.72 -0.04
C LEU A 100 -11.30 1.03 0.92
N LYS A 101 -12.20 0.07 1.10
CA LYS A 101 -13.30 0.10 2.07
C LYS A 101 -13.32 -1.17 2.91
N SER A 102 -14.06 -1.16 4.02
CA SER A 102 -14.18 -2.33 4.89
C SER A 102 -14.77 -3.53 4.15
N ASN A 103 -14.33 -4.72 4.53
CA ASN A 103 -14.74 -6.00 3.94
C ASN A 103 -14.38 -6.16 2.45
N ILE A 104 -13.35 -5.49 1.96
CA ILE A 104 -12.87 -5.60 0.58
C ILE A 104 -11.56 -6.38 0.52
N ASN A 105 -11.52 -7.39 -0.33
CA ASN A 105 -10.31 -8.07 -0.78
C ASN A 105 -10.01 -7.64 -2.23
N LEU A 106 -8.97 -6.83 -2.43
CA LEU A 106 -8.41 -6.52 -3.74
C LEU A 106 -7.55 -7.71 -4.18
N HIS A 107 -8.05 -8.51 -5.10
CA HIS A 107 -7.40 -9.75 -5.53
C HIS A 107 -6.83 -9.65 -6.93
N LEU A 108 -5.51 -9.77 -7.04
CA LEU A 108 -4.79 -9.72 -8.31
C LEU A 108 -4.54 -11.14 -8.83
N GLU A 109 -5.09 -11.48 -9.97
CA GLU A 109 -4.76 -12.74 -10.65
C GLU A 109 -3.29 -12.76 -11.10
N LYS A 110 -2.79 -13.95 -11.38
CA LYS A 110 -1.45 -14.11 -11.96
C LYS A 110 -1.35 -13.36 -13.29
N GLY A 111 -0.32 -12.51 -13.42
CA GLY A 111 -0.12 -11.67 -14.60
C GLY A 111 -0.93 -10.37 -14.60
N ALA A 112 -1.65 -10.05 -13.51
CA ALA A 112 -2.22 -8.73 -13.30
C ALA A 112 -1.14 -7.77 -12.81
N VAL A 113 -1.10 -6.57 -13.39
CA VAL A 113 -0.24 -5.46 -12.96
C VAL A 113 -1.12 -4.24 -12.74
N ILE A 114 -1.17 -3.72 -11.52
CA ILE A 114 -1.71 -2.39 -11.25
C ILE A 114 -0.56 -1.40 -11.38
N LEU A 115 -0.63 -0.51 -12.38
CA LEU A 115 0.39 0.50 -12.65
C LEU A 115 -0.15 1.88 -12.30
N PHE A 116 0.46 2.54 -11.33
CA PHE A 116 0.01 3.85 -10.90
C PHE A 116 0.50 4.97 -11.82
N SER A 117 -0.39 5.94 -12.09
CA SER A 117 -0.10 7.09 -12.92
C SER A 117 0.98 7.98 -12.29
N PRO A 118 1.93 8.50 -13.08
CA PRO A 118 2.87 9.51 -12.61
C PRO A 118 2.28 10.93 -12.61
N ASP A 119 1.04 11.10 -13.07
CA ASP A 119 0.36 12.39 -13.06
C ASP A 119 -0.09 12.76 -11.65
N ASP A 120 0.59 13.73 -11.05
CA ASP A 120 0.32 14.17 -9.69
C ASP A 120 -1.02 14.92 -9.53
N ALA A 121 -1.65 15.37 -10.62
CA ALA A 121 -2.97 15.95 -10.57
C ALA A 121 -4.04 14.94 -10.10
N LEU A 122 -3.79 13.64 -10.29
CA LEU A 122 -4.69 12.57 -9.83
C LEU A 122 -4.60 12.29 -8.32
N TYR A 123 -3.62 12.86 -7.62
CA TYR A 123 -3.36 12.61 -6.21
C TYR A 123 -3.72 13.84 -5.37
N PRO A 124 -4.95 13.94 -4.85
CA PRO A 124 -5.31 15.05 -3.99
C PRO A 124 -4.45 15.08 -2.73
N PHE A 125 -4.35 16.24 -2.09
CA PHE A 125 -3.77 16.34 -0.77
C PHE A 125 -4.71 15.77 0.28
N VAL A 126 -4.13 15.04 1.22
CA VAL A 126 -4.84 14.45 2.35
C VAL A 126 -4.06 14.65 3.65
N ASP A 127 -4.78 14.72 4.76
CA ASP A 127 -4.18 14.64 6.08
C ASP A 127 -3.75 13.20 6.33
N THR A 128 -2.50 13.03 6.75
CA THR A 128 -1.88 11.72 6.95
C THR A 128 -0.74 11.82 7.95
N SER A 129 0.09 10.78 8.01
CA SER A 129 1.32 10.78 8.79
C SER A 129 2.52 10.43 7.92
N PHE A 130 3.64 11.07 8.20
CA PHE A 130 4.93 10.75 7.61
C PHE A 130 6.05 11.01 8.62
N GLU A 131 7.04 10.12 8.71
CA GLU A 131 8.11 10.23 9.72
C GLU A 131 7.58 10.32 11.17
N GLY A 132 6.45 9.68 11.45
CA GLY A 132 5.82 9.71 12.77
C GLY A 132 5.11 11.01 13.14
N LEU A 133 4.97 11.96 12.22
CA LEU A 133 4.36 13.27 12.40
C LEU A 133 3.10 13.41 11.57
N ASP A 134 2.07 14.04 12.14
CA ASP A 134 0.85 14.39 11.41
C ASP A 134 1.15 15.50 10.40
N THR A 135 0.72 15.31 9.16
CA THR A 135 1.09 16.19 8.04
C THR A 135 0.09 16.10 6.89
N ARG A 136 0.19 17.03 5.94
CA ARG A 136 -0.53 17.02 4.67
C ARG A 136 0.40 16.55 3.55
N ARG A 137 -0.01 15.52 2.80
CA ARG A 137 0.77 14.95 1.67
C ARG A 137 -0.17 14.53 0.54
N CYS A 138 0.42 14.11 -0.58
CA CYS A 138 -0.35 13.48 -1.66
C CYS A 138 -0.99 12.18 -1.15
N GLN A 139 -2.22 11.93 -1.60
CA GLN A 139 -2.91 10.66 -1.34
C GLN A 139 -2.07 9.48 -1.81
N SER A 140 -2.03 8.43 -1.02
CA SER A 140 -1.33 7.20 -1.37
C SER A 140 -1.96 6.48 -2.56
N PRO A 141 -1.16 5.84 -3.41
CA PRO A 141 -1.66 4.98 -4.48
C PRO A 141 -2.73 3.99 -4.01
N ILE A 142 -2.52 3.35 -2.86
CA ILE A 142 -3.59 2.59 -2.19
C ILE A 142 -3.71 3.10 -0.76
N SER A 143 -4.94 3.44 -0.35
CA SER A 143 -5.20 3.94 1.00
C SER A 143 -6.45 3.35 1.63
N GLY A 144 -6.46 3.32 2.97
CA GLY A 144 -7.61 2.92 3.79
C GLY A 144 -7.50 3.50 5.19
N HIS A 145 -8.61 4.04 5.72
CA HIS A 145 -8.68 4.64 7.04
C HIS A 145 -9.79 4.02 7.87
N ASN A 146 -9.46 3.56 9.09
CA ASN A 146 -10.40 2.98 10.06
C ASN A 146 -11.23 1.83 9.47
N LEU A 147 -10.63 1.01 8.62
CA LEU A 147 -11.29 -0.12 7.96
C LEU A 147 -11.23 -1.38 8.82
N THR A 148 -12.20 -2.26 8.61
CA THR A 148 -12.20 -3.60 9.18
C THR A 148 -12.25 -4.63 8.06
N ASN A 149 -11.45 -5.71 8.17
CA ASN A 149 -11.33 -6.76 7.18
C ASN A 149 -10.95 -6.20 5.80
N VAL A 150 -9.68 -5.89 5.62
CA VAL A 150 -9.14 -5.40 4.36
C VAL A 150 -7.99 -6.28 3.90
N ALA A 151 -7.99 -6.63 2.62
CA ALA A 151 -6.93 -7.46 2.06
C ALA A 151 -6.48 -7.01 0.67
N ILE A 152 -5.21 -7.30 0.38
CA ILE A 152 -4.63 -7.27 -0.97
C ILE A 152 -3.99 -8.64 -1.18
N THR A 153 -4.53 -9.43 -2.10
CA THR A 153 -4.13 -10.83 -2.25
C THR A 153 -3.89 -11.23 -3.71
N GLY A 154 -3.35 -12.40 -3.93
CA GLY A 154 -3.19 -12.99 -5.25
C GLY A 154 -1.73 -13.15 -5.68
N GLN A 155 -1.48 -13.19 -6.99
CA GLN A 155 -0.15 -13.42 -7.58
C GLN A 155 0.23 -12.35 -8.62
N GLY A 156 -0.39 -11.18 -8.53
CA GLY A 156 -0.09 -10.05 -9.39
C GLY A 156 0.97 -9.11 -8.83
N CYS A 157 1.12 -7.96 -9.48
CA CYS A 157 2.08 -6.93 -9.13
C CYS A 157 1.39 -5.59 -8.97
N ILE A 158 1.81 -4.82 -7.96
CA ILE A 158 1.43 -3.42 -7.75
C ILE A 158 2.68 -2.58 -7.92
N ASP A 159 2.70 -1.74 -8.95
CA ASP A 159 3.81 -0.86 -9.30
C ASP A 159 3.43 0.61 -9.05
N GLY A 160 4.09 1.22 -8.09
CA GLY A 160 3.85 2.61 -7.70
C GLY A 160 4.39 3.65 -8.67
N ASN A 161 5.13 3.23 -9.73
CA ASN A 161 5.75 4.11 -10.73
C ASN A 161 6.55 5.25 -10.09
N GLY A 162 7.20 4.95 -8.98
CA GLY A 162 7.76 5.93 -8.04
C GLY A 162 8.95 6.71 -8.57
N GLU A 163 9.56 6.29 -9.67
CA GLU A 163 10.72 6.98 -10.25
C GLU A 163 10.39 8.42 -10.70
N TYR A 164 9.13 8.70 -10.99
CA TYR A 164 8.68 10.06 -11.35
C TYR A 164 8.53 10.99 -10.14
N TRP A 165 8.50 10.44 -8.95
CA TRP A 165 8.34 11.17 -7.70
C TRP A 165 9.67 11.44 -6.98
N ARG A 166 10.65 10.52 -7.14
CA ARG A 166 11.83 10.47 -6.29
C ARG A 166 12.93 11.40 -6.76
N PRO A 167 13.62 12.08 -5.83
CA PRO A 167 14.91 12.71 -6.12
C PRO A 167 15.97 11.63 -6.36
N LEU A 168 17.08 11.99 -6.98
CA LEU A 168 18.15 11.06 -7.36
C LEU A 168 19.52 11.59 -6.98
N LYS A 169 20.31 10.75 -6.30
CA LYS A 169 21.72 11.00 -6.01
C LYS A 169 22.59 10.27 -7.04
N LYS A 170 23.47 10.99 -7.73
CA LYS A 170 24.31 10.48 -8.82
C LYS A 170 25.13 9.26 -8.44
N GLN A 171 25.67 9.23 -7.22
CA GLN A 171 26.48 8.12 -6.70
C GLN A 171 25.73 6.78 -6.52
N LYS A 172 24.40 6.83 -6.52
CA LYS A 172 23.55 5.63 -6.37
C LYS A 172 23.20 4.94 -7.69
N VAL A 173 23.58 5.52 -8.82
CA VAL A 173 23.21 5.03 -10.16
C VAL A 173 24.39 5.02 -11.12
N THR A 174 24.27 4.28 -12.22
CA THR A 174 25.23 4.34 -13.33
C THR A 174 25.13 5.66 -14.08
N ALA A 175 26.19 6.01 -14.82
CA ALA A 175 26.19 7.22 -15.66
C ALA A 175 25.05 7.21 -16.70
N ALA A 176 24.71 6.05 -17.24
CA ALA A 176 23.62 5.89 -18.20
C ALA A 176 22.24 6.16 -17.53
N GLN A 177 21.98 5.57 -16.37
CA GLN A 177 20.77 5.81 -15.60
C GLN A 177 20.65 7.28 -15.18
N TRP A 178 21.76 7.88 -14.70
CA TRP A 178 21.79 9.30 -14.36
C TRP A 178 21.35 10.16 -15.53
N LYS A 179 21.97 9.96 -16.70
CA LYS A 179 21.65 10.70 -17.92
C LYS A 179 20.18 10.51 -18.32
N GLN A 180 19.71 9.26 -18.32
CA GLN A 180 18.33 8.92 -18.70
C GLN A 180 17.30 9.60 -17.78
N ILE A 181 17.49 9.55 -16.46
CA ILE A 181 16.52 10.09 -15.51
C ILE A 181 16.54 11.61 -15.54
N THR A 182 17.73 12.22 -15.51
CA THR A 182 17.84 13.69 -15.47
C THR A 182 17.51 14.37 -16.79
N SER A 183 17.48 13.63 -17.91
CA SER A 183 17.03 14.18 -19.21
C SER A 183 15.52 14.48 -19.26
N ARG A 184 14.75 14.06 -18.25
CA ARG A 184 13.32 14.36 -18.12
C ARG A 184 13.03 15.80 -17.70
N GLY A 185 14.05 16.61 -17.46
CA GLY A 185 13.92 17.95 -16.88
C GLY A 185 14.19 17.93 -15.38
N GLY A 186 13.53 18.81 -14.61
CA GLY A 186 13.73 18.95 -13.17
C GLY A 186 14.86 19.89 -12.80
N ALA A 187 15.33 19.82 -11.55
CA ALA A 187 16.24 20.75 -10.95
C ALA A 187 17.42 20.07 -10.26
N PHE A 188 18.55 20.79 -10.14
CA PHE A 188 19.75 20.27 -9.49
C PHE A 188 20.06 21.08 -8.22
N LYS A 189 20.08 20.44 -7.06
CA LYS A 189 20.59 21.01 -5.82
C LYS A 189 22.10 21.19 -5.87
N ARG A 190 22.78 20.21 -6.48
CA ARG A 190 24.22 20.14 -6.76
C ARG A 190 24.41 19.33 -8.04
N ALA A 191 25.57 19.33 -8.60
CA ALA A 191 25.92 18.53 -9.79
C ALA A 191 25.66 17.01 -9.63
N ASP A 192 25.47 16.54 -8.42
CA ASP A 192 25.28 15.14 -8.04
C ASP A 192 23.94 14.84 -7.36
N TYR A 193 23.02 15.81 -7.25
CA TYR A 193 21.71 15.61 -6.62
C TYR A 193 20.59 16.32 -7.41
N TRP A 194 19.72 15.52 -8.00
CA TRP A 194 18.63 15.94 -8.89
C TRP A 194 17.27 15.77 -8.21
N PHE A 195 16.33 16.64 -8.55
CA PHE A 195 14.92 16.61 -8.15
C PHE A 195 14.00 16.64 -9.37
N PRO A 196 12.82 15.99 -9.32
CA PRO A 196 11.91 15.91 -10.46
C PRO A 196 11.30 17.25 -10.88
N THR A 197 11.23 18.23 -9.97
CA THR A 197 10.72 19.59 -10.24
C THR A 197 11.49 20.64 -9.45
N GLU A 198 11.45 21.91 -9.90
CA GLU A 198 11.98 23.06 -9.14
C GLU A 198 11.28 23.21 -7.79
N GLY A 199 9.96 23.00 -7.73
CA GLY A 199 9.20 23.07 -6.49
C GLY A 199 9.62 21.99 -5.48
N ALA A 200 9.94 20.78 -5.93
CA ALA A 200 10.48 19.74 -5.04
C ALA A 200 11.86 20.14 -4.47
N LEU A 201 12.72 20.77 -5.28
CA LEU A 201 13.98 21.29 -4.81
C LEU A 201 13.80 22.47 -3.83
N LYS A 202 12.87 23.39 -4.10
CA LYS A 202 12.53 24.49 -3.22
C LYS A 202 12.11 23.98 -1.84
N ALA A 203 11.25 22.96 -1.82
CA ALA A 203 10.82 22.33 -0.58
C ALA A 203 12.00 21.65 0.16
N ASP A 204 12.86 20.90 -0.53
CA ASP A 204 14.03 20.26 0.09
C ASP A 204 15.01 21.25 0.72
N ASN A 205 15.09 22.47 0.18
CA ASN A 205 15.90 23.55 0.74
C ASN A 205 15.24 24.28 1.93
N SER A 206 13.96 24.02 2.18
CA SER A 206 13.20 24.66 3.26
C SER A 206 13.20 23.80 4.52
N ALA A 207 13.17 24.43 5.69
CA ALA A 207 13.12 23.71 6.96
C ALA A 207 11.76 23.04 7.18
N ASN A 208 11.79 21.86 7.79
CA ASN A 208 10.60 21.13 8.27
C ASN A 208 9.55 20.80 7.20
N MET A 209 9.94 20.59 5.94
CA MET A 209 9.00 20.33 4.86
C MET A 209 8.36 18.93 4.89
N ASN A 210 8.76 18.03 5.80
CA ASN A 210 7.98 16.83 6.09
C ASN A 210 6.65 17.18 6.79
N VAL A 211 6.59 18.32 7.49
CA VAL A 211 5.37 18.92 8.08
C VAL A 211 5.31 20.39 7.64
N PRO A 212 4.95 20.67 6.38
CA PRO A 212 4.97 22.02 5.84
C PRO A 212 4.02 22.96 6.59
N LYS A 213 4.52 24.13 6.97
CA LYS A 213 3.75 25.21 7.64
C LYS A 213 3.72 26.50 6.83
N THR A 214 4.54 26.58 5.78
CA THR A 214 4.73 27.80 5.00
C THR A 214 3.77 27.94 3.82
N PRO A 215 3.31 26.88 3.13
CA PRO A 215 2.31 27.08 2.09
C PRO A 215 0.99 27.56 2.69
N THR A 216 0.47 28.67 2.16
CA THR A 216 -0.77 29.33 2.59
C THR A 216 -1.86 29.29 1.52
N SER A 217 -1.47 29.05 0.27
CA SER A 217 -2.40 28.92 -0.87
C SER A 217 -2.31 27.54 -1.52
N GLU A 218 -3.33 27.15 -2.28
CA GLU A 218 -3.31 25.89 -3.04
C GLU A 218 -2.22 25.91 -4.12
N GLU A 219 -1.88 27.05 -4.68
CA GLU A 219 -0.79 27.21 -5.65
C GLU A 219 0.56 26.86 -5.00
N GLU A 220 0.84 27.37 -3.80
CA GLU A 220 2.06 27.07 -3.04
C GLU A 220 2.13 25.59 -2.65
N TRP A 221 1.01 24.97 -2.27
CA TRP A 221 0.93 23.53 -2.03
C TRP A 221 1.21 22.72 -3.30
N ASN A 222 0.64 23.12 -4.42
CA ASN A 222 0.85 22.43 -5.70
C ASN A 222 2.28 22.61 -6.22
N GLU A 223 2.93 23.74 -5.96
CA GLU A 223 4.34 23.95 -6.31
C GLU A 223 5.25 22.88 -5.68
N ILE A 224 5.04 22.55 -4.41
CA ILE A 224 5.86 21.59 -3.67
C ILE A 224 5.36 20.15 -3.74
N LYS A 225 4.33 19.88 -4.49
CA LYS A 225 3.58 18.60 -4.50
C LYS A 225 4.49 17.38 -4.69
N ARG A 226 5.44 17.46 -5.61
CA ARG A 226 6.41 16.37 -5.90
C ARG A 226 7.40 16.11 -4.75
N PHE A 227 7.57 17.01 -3.83
CA PHE A 227 8.31 16.78 -2.59
C PHE A 227 7.46 15.96 -1.60
N LEU A 228 6.16 16.20 -1.54
CA LEU A 228 5.23 15.57 -0.62
C LEU A 228 4.79 14.18 -1.14
N ARG A 229 5.77 13.39 -1.52
CA ARG A 229 5.60 12.03 -2.07
C ARG A 229 4.76 11.17 -1.12
N PRO A 230 3.75 10.43 -1.64
CA PRO A 230 2.98 9.50 -0.81
C PRO A 230 3.77 8.23 -0.51
N VAL A 231 3.47 7.55 0.59
CA VAL A 231 3.75 6.12 0.74
C VAL A 231 2.86 5.33 -0.22
N MET A 232 3.27 4.15 -0.66
CA MET A 232 2.49 3.43 -1.68
C MET A 232 1.22 2.80 -1.12
N ILE A 233 1.33 2.08 -0.01
CA ILE A 233 0.21 1.46 0.69
C ILE A 233 0.07 2.12 2.05
N SER A 234 -0.96 2.93 2.26
CA SER A 234 -1.25 3.60 3.53
C SER A 234 -2.52 3.06 4.16
N LEU A 235 -2.37 2.30 5.24
CA LEU A 235 -3.48 1.75 6.01
C LEU A 235 -3.42 2.33 7.42
N VAL A 236 -4.38 3.15 7.80
CA VAL A 236 -4.38 3.87 9.08
C VAL A 236 -5.56 3.44 9.95
N GLY A 237 -5.29 2.99 11.17
CA GLY A 237 -6.31 2.57 12.13
C GLY A 237 -7.15 1.37 11.69
N CYS A 238 -6.62 0.54 10.80
CA CYS A 238 -7.35 -0.61 10.24
C CYS A 238 -7.23 -1.84 11.14
N LYS A 239 -8.28 -2.68 11.13
CA LYS A 239 -8.30 -3.97 11.84
C LYS A 239 -8.43 -5.13 10.86
N ASN A 240 -7.73 -6.23 11.16
CA ASN A 240 -7.70 -7.44 10.33
C ASN A 240 -7.22 -7.11 8.91
N VAL A 241 -5.96 -6.72 8.80
CA VAL A 241 -5.27 -6.44 7.53
C VAL A 241 -4.58 -7.71 7.03
N TRP A 242 -4.76 -8.05 5.76
CA TRP A 242 -4.13 -9.21 5.14
C TRP A 242 -3.51 -8.89 3.78
N LEU A 243 -2.18 -8.99 3.70
CA LEU A 243 -1.41 -8.87 2.45
C LEU A 243 -0.80 -10.23 2.13
N ASN A 244 -1.10 -10.78 0.95
CA ASN A 244 -0.68 -12.14 0.61
C ASN A 244 -0.35 -12.31 -0.88
N GLY A 245 0.84 -12.84 -1.16
CA GLY A 245 1.24 -13.36 -2.46
C GLY A 245 1.57 -12.31 -3.54
N VAL A 246 1.32 -11.03 -3.27
CA VAL A 246 1.46 -9.94 -4.23
C VAL A 246 2.90 -9.38 -4.23
N ILE A 247 3.35 -8.93 -5.40
CA ILE A 247 4.58 -8.15 -5.54
C ILE A 247 4.22 -6.67 -5.38
N PHE A 248 4.86 -6.00 -4.44
CA PHE A 248 4.77 -4.55 -4.24
C PHE A 248 6.07 -3.90 -4.65
N GLN A 249 6.06 -3.01 -5.63
CA GLN A 249 7.31 -2.46 -6.15
C GLN A 249 7.23 -0.99 -6.52
N ASN A 250 8.42 -0.38 -6.59
CA ASN A 250 8.64 0.94 -7.20
C ASN A 250 7.79 2.04 -6.57
N SER A 251 7.78 2.12 -5.24
CA SER A 251 6.99 3.09 -4.47
C SER A 251 7.49 4.53 -4.62
N PRO A 252 6.62 5.54 -4.53
CA PRO A 252 7.02 6.96 -4.55
C PRO A 252 7.89 7.37 -3.35
N ALA A 253 7.59 6.84 -2.16
CA ALA A 253 8.36 6.92 -0.92
C ALA A 253 8.39 5.54 -0.27
N TRP A 254 8.08 5.37 1.02
CA TRP A 254 7.94 4.06 1.65
C TRP A 254 6.94 3.17 0.91
N ASN A 255 7.12 1.87 0.97
CA ASN A 255 6.27 0.95 0.23
C ASN A 255 4.99 0.61 1.02
N ILE A 256 5.08 -0.17 2.08
CA ILE A 256 3.94 -0.61 2.88
C ILE A 256 3.99 0.09 4.23
N HIS A 257 2.95 0.86 4.58
CA HIS A 257 2.86 1.61 5.82
C HIS A 257 1.52 1.36 6.52
N PRO A 258 1.41 0.32 7.35
CA PRO A 258 0.34 0.18 8.31
C PRO A 258 0.66 1.05 9.53
N LEU A 259 -0.26 1.97 9.87
CA LEU A 259 -0.18 2.88 11.01
C LEU A 259 -1.35 2.62 11.96
N MET A 260 -1.06 2.35 13.22
CA MET A 260 -2.08 2.08 14.26
C MET A 260 -3.06 0.95 13.87
N CYS A 261 -2.58 -0.03 13.12
CA CYS A 261 -3.37 -1.18 12.69
C CYS A 261 -3.33 -2.30 13.74
N GLU A 262 -4.39 -3.12 13.77
CA GLU A 262 -4.50 -4.28 14.66
C GLU A 262 -4.77 -5.56 13.85
N ASN A 263 -4.11 -6.67 14.22
CA ASN A 263 -4.15 -7.94 13.49
C ASN A 263 -3.70 -7.79 12.04
N VAL A 264 -2.40 -7.57 11.86
CA VAL A 264 -1.76 -7.40 10.53
C VAL A 264 -1.05 -8.69 10.15
N LEU A 265 -1.51 -9.33 9.08
CA LEU A 265 -0.86 -10.50 8.48
C LEU A 265 -0.26 -10.12 7.13
N ILE A 266 1.06 -10.24 7.02
CA ILE A 266 1.81 -10.06 5.78
C ILE A 266 2.53 -11.37 5.50
N GLU A 267 2.10 -12.09 4.47
CA GLU A 267 2.65 -13.41 4.15
C GLU A 267 2.88 -13.60 2.65
N ASP A 268 3.96 -14.30 2.33
CA ASP A 268 4.30 -14.69 0.95
C ASP A 268 4.41 -13.49 -0.02
N VAL A 269 4.74 -12.27 0.46
CA VAL A 269 4.87 -11.08 -0.39
C VAL A 269 6.32 -10.86 -0.82
N LEU A 270 6.49 -10.23 -1.97
CA LEU A 270 7.77 -9.69 -2.43
C LEU A 270 7.64 -8.16 -2.49
N VAL A 271 8.41 -7.47 -1.65
CA VAL A 271 8.49 -6.00 -1.65
C VAL A 271 9.84 -5.59 -2.19
N ARG A 272 9.86 -4.76 -3.24
CA ARG A 272 11.12 -4.32 -3.80
C ARG A 272 11.08 -2.90 -4.35
N ASN A 273 12.19 -2.23 -4.17
CA ASN A 273 12.47 -0.92 -4.76
C ASN A 273 13.86 -0.93 -5.37
N PRO A 274 14.13 -0.11 -6.40
CA PRO A 274 15.50 0.07 -6.87
C PRO A 274 16.43 0.50 -5.73
N SER A 275 17.66 0.02 -5.73
CA SER A 275 18.67 0.35 -4.70
C SER A 275 18.95 1.85 -4.55
N TYR A 276 18.63 2.63 -5.56
CA TYR A 276 18.77 4.10 -5.55
C TYR A 276 17.50 4.83 -5.10
N ALA A 277 16.40 4.11 -4.80
CA ALA A 277 15.14 4.74 -4.38
C ALA A 277 15.31 5.47 -3.06
N GLN A 278 15.22 6.80 -3.09
CA GLN A 278 15.32 7.63 -1.90
C GLN A 278 14.07 7.46 -1.04
N ASN A 279 14.23 7.10 0.25
CA ASN A 279 13.16 6.70 1.18
C ASN A 279 12.29 5.57 0.59
N GLY A 280 12.93 4.60 -0.02
CA GLY A 280 12.26 3.46 -0.64
C GLY A 280 12.16 2.26 0.31
N ASP A 281 11.82 2.50 1.57
CA ASP A 281 11.68 1.51 2.64
C ASP A 281 10.64 0.44 2.25
N GLY A 282 10.85 -0.78 2.71
CA GLY A 282 9.98 -1.90 2.35
C GLY A 282 8.70 -1.95 3.16
N LEU A 283 8.83 -1.97 4.47
CA LEU A 283 7.71 -1.99 5.42
C LEU A 283 8.01 -1.08 6.60
N ASP A 284 7.14 -0.13 6.84
CA ASP A 284 7.15 0.74 8.02
C ASP A 284 5.98 0.36 8.93
N LEU A 285 6.21 -0.57 9.85
CA LEU A 285 5.24 -1.02 10.82
C LEU A 285 5.18 -0.02 11.97
N GLU A 286 4.19 0.89 11.96
CA GLU A 286 4.13 2.00 12.91
C GLU A 286 2.96 1.86 13.88
N SER A 287 3.27 1.79 15.19
CA SER A 287 2.27 1.73 16.28
C SER A 287 1.18 0.67 16.05
N CYS A 288 1.56 -0.48 15.51
CA CYS A 288 0.64 -1.59 15.23
C CYS A 288 0.61 -2.60 16.39
N LYS A 289 -0.52 -3.30 16.51
CA LYS A 289 -0.72 -4.36 17.49
C LYS A 289 -1.01 -5.69 16.80
N ASN A 290 -0.36 -6.77 17.26
CA ASN A 290 -0.51 -8.12 16.72
C ASN A 290 -0.20 -8.18 15.22
N ALA A 291 1.06 -8.02 14.85
CA ALA A 291 1.54 -8.15 13.47
C ALA A 291 2.34 -9.45 13.29
N LEU A 292 2.03 -10.20 12.24
CA LEU A 292 2.81 -11.37 11.80
C LEU A 292 3.28 -11.13 10.37
N ILE A 293 4.60 -11.08 10.19
CA ILE A 293 5.26 -10.98 8.88
C ILE A 293 6.01 -12.29 8.66
N VAL A 294 5.65 -13.04 7.61
CA VAL A 294 6.17 -14.39 7.40
C VAL A 294 6.34 -14.72 5.93
N ASN A 295 7.36 -15.53 5.60
CA ASN A 295 7.67 -15.99 4.24
C ASN A 295 7.76 -14.85 3.21
N SER A 296 8.17 -13.67 3.63
CA SER A 296 8.16 -12.47 2.81
C SER A 296 9.57 -11.96 2.56
N THR A 297 9.78 -11.32 1.42
CA THR A 297 11.08 -10.77 1.02
C THR A 297 10.96 -9.26 0.86
N PHE A 298 11.92 -8.53 1.44
CA PHE A 298 12.04 -7.08 1.34
C PHE A 298 13.42 -6.76 0.73
N ASP A 299 13.42 -6.50 -0.58
CA ASP A 299 14.62 -6.16 -1.37
C ASP A 299 14.54 -4.70 -1.82
N VAL A 300 15.11 -3.82 -1.03
CA VAL A 300 14.97 -2.37 -1.17
C VAL A 300 16.31 -1.65 -0.98
N GLY A 301 16.38 -0.38 -1.35
CA GLY A 301 17.59 0.43 -1.25
C GLY A 301 17.65 1.35 -0.01
N ASP A 302 16.66 1.25 0.86
CA ASP A 302 16.56 1.88 2.18
C ASP A 302 16.21 0.79 3.22
N ASP A 303 15.57 1.10 4.34
CA ASP A 303 15.26 0.11 5.37
C ASP A 303 14.33 -1.01 4.86
N GLY A 304 14.68 -2.27 5.12
CA GLY A 304 13.85 -3.43 4.72
C GLY A 304 12.54 -3.48 5.52
N ILE A 305 12.67 -3.47 6.85
CA ILE A 305 11.55 -3.43 7.80
C ILE A 305 11.91 -2.45 8.91
N CYS A 306 11.08 -1.41 9.09
CA CYS A 306 11.13 -0.50 10.21
C CYS A 306 9.99 -0.77 11.20
N ILE A 307 10.30 -0.80 12.49
CA ILE A 307 9.31 -0.79 13.56
C ILE A 307 9.34 0.59 14.19
N LYS A 308 8.23 1.33 14.10
CA LYS A 308 8.12 2.73 14.52
C LYS A 308 7.00 2.89 15.54
N SER A 309 7.13 3.88 16.44
CA SER A 309 6.13 4.18 17.47
C SER A 309 5.70 5.66 17.47
N GLY A 310 5.82 6.32 16.32
CA GLY A 310 5.57 7.74 16.16
C GLY A 310 6.76 8.61 16.56
N LYS A 311 6.57 9.93 16.52
CA LYS A 311 7.62 10.92 16.81
C LYS A 311 7.07 12.09 17.58
N ASP A 312 7.87 12.62 18.49
CA ASP A 312 7.63 13.84 19.26
C ASP A 312 6.27 13.87 19.98
N ALA A 313 5.53 14.97 19.86
CA ALA A 313 4.21 15.15 20.49
C ALA A 313 3.15 14.26 19.85
N ASP A 314 3.20 14.08 18.53
CA ASP A 314 2.22 13.25 17.80
C ASP A 314 2.35 11.78 18.18
N GLY A 315 3.57 11.27 18.29
CA GLY A 315 3.80 9.90 18.78
C GLY A 315 3.28 9.71 20.22
N ARG A 316 3.57 10.66 21.12
CA ARG A 316 3.05 10.59 22.50
C ARG A 316 1.53 10.68 22.56
N LYS A 317 0.90 11.50 21.70
CA LYS A 317 -0.56 11.63 21.60
C LYS A 317 -1.23 10.34 21.17
N ARG A 318 -0.62 9.56 20.28
CA ARG A 318 -1.14 8.26 19.83
C ARG A 318 -1.16 7.24 20.96
N GLY A 319 -0.21 7.28 21.89
CA GLY A 319 -0.16 6.43 23.09
C GLY A 319 0.03 4.95 22.82
N ILE A 320 0.51 4.58 21.63
CA ILE A 320 0.81 3.21 21.23
C ILE A 320 2.31 3.14 20.95
N PRO A 321 3.03 2.26 21.66
CA PRO A 321 4.47 2.07 21.48
C PRO A 321 4.85 1.53 20.11
#